data_5cae0c88e5aeba55afb11b994bd2a1a5
#
_entry.id   5cae0c88e5aeba55afb11b994bd2a1a5
#
_cell.length_a   1.000
_cell.length_b   1.000
_cell.length_c   1.000
_cell.angle_alpha   90.00
_cell.angle_beta   90.00
_cell.angle_gamma   90.00
#
_symmetry.space_group_name_H-M   'P 1'
#
loop_
_entity.id
_entity.type
_entity.pdbx_description
1 polymer ?
#
loop_
_entity_poly.entity_id
_entity_poly.type
_entity_poly.pdbx_seq_one_letter_code
_entity_poly.pdbx_strand_id
1 'polypeptide(L)'
;MKRTIALLLLSQACAWAEPTTDRMLQIARQEWEFFGKQTIGKDGKVSHPGHKETDEGYWQRVGLYWRNGVFQNFTGKDTDEAWSAAFMSYVMREAGLGGRFTYSDWHAHYINQAIDGRAEQDPNCAFYGYRLNERAPQVGDLVCYRRAEGISFDNRPETYPSHTDLVVAVRPGEIDVIGGNVQDSVTMKTLATDAKGYLADTNQHWFAVLGNRLVDPRLVHHPSCILASTFRPLSGR
;
A
#
# COMPACT_ATOMS: atom_id res chain seq x y z
N MET A 1 -6.31 -39.29 -49.45
CA MET A 1 -6.54 -38.92 -48.04
C MET A 1 -5.62 -37.76 -47.69
N LYS A 2 -6.15 -36.51 -47.65
CA LYS A 2 -5.37 -35.30 -47.27
C LYS A 2 -5.61 -35.04 -45.79
N ARG A 3 -4.58 -35.13 -44.96
CA ARG A 3 -4.63 -34.80 -43.54
C ARG A 3 -4.37 -33.31 -43.37
N THR A 4 -5.37 -32.55 -42.97
CA THR A 4 -5.27 -31.14 -42.58
C THR A 4 -4.79 -31.09 -41.14
N ILE A 5 -3.58 -30.58 -40.92
CA ILE A 5 -3.07 -30.30 -39.56
C ILE A 5 -3.55 -28.92 -39.20
N ALA A 6 -4.47 -28.81 -38.23
CA ALA A 6 -4.86 -27.56 -37.65
C ALA A 6 -3.83 -27.14 -36.57
N LEU A 7 -3.12 -26.06 -36.86
CA LEU A 7 -2.19 -25.44 -35.92
C LEU A 7 -2.97 -24.60 -34.91
N LEU A 8 -3.16 -25.08 -33.68
CA LEU A 8 -3.69 -24.29 -32.58
C LEU A 8 -2.60 -23.31 -32.12
N LEU A 9 -2.74 -22.05 -32.49
CA LEU A 9 -1.98 -20.94 -31.88
C LEU A 9 -2.57 -20.65 -30.49
N LEU A 10 -1.94 -21.17 -29.45
CA LEU A 10 -2.19 -20.74 -28.07
C LEU A 10 -1.57 -19.35 -27.91
N SER A 11 -2.37 -18.30 -28.02
CA SER A 11 -2.01 -16.98 -27.58
C SER A 11 -1.95 -16.99 -26.04
N GLN A 12 -0.74 -17.08 -25.49
CA GLN A 12 -0.51 -16.75 -24.08
C GLN A 12 -0.67 -15.23 -23.93
N ALA A 13 -1.91 -14.78 -23.65
CA ALA A 13 -2.11 -13.44 -23.11
C ALA A 13 -1.41 -13.42 -21.75
N CYS A 14 -0.34 -12.63 -21.62
CA CYS A 14 0.22 -12.26 -20.33
C CYS A 14 -0.86 -11.47 -19.60
N ALA A 15 -1.70 -12.16 -18.83
CA ALA A 15 -2.67 -11.50 -17.95
C ALA A 15 -1.84 -10.79 -16.88
N TRP A 16 -1.78 -9.45 -16.95
CA TRP A 16 -1.28 -8.63 -15.86
C TRP A 16 -2.15 -8.96 -14.66
N ALA A 17 -1.53 -9.48 -13.60
CA ALA A 17 -2.26 -9.78 -12.37
C ALA A 17 -2.86 -8.47 -11.83
N GLU A 18 -4.16 -8.50 -11.50
CA GLU A 18 -4.82 -7.36 -10.86
C GLU A 18 -4.08 -6.96 -9.58
N PRO A 19 -3.94 -5.65 -9.30
CA PRO A 19 -3.29 -5.19 -8.10
C PRO A 19 -4.07 -5.70 -6.87
N THR A 20 -3.37 -6.35 -5.96
CA THR A 20 -3.98 -6.95 -4.77
C THR A 20 -3.33 -6.43 -3.50
N THR A 21 -4.08 -6.45 -2.40
CA THR A 21 -3.55 -6.18 -1.07
C THR A 21 -2.36 -7.09 -0.76
N ASP A 22 -2.48 -8.39 -1.05
CA ASP A 22 -1.42 -9.37 -0.79
C ASP A 22 -0.10 -9.02 -1.48
N ARG A 23 -0.14 -8.46 -2.70
CA ARG A 23 1.06 -8.07 -3.43
C ARG A 23 1.77 -6.87 -2.79
N MET A 24 1.00 -5.85 -2.34
CA MET A 24 1.58 -4.72 -1.58
C MET A 24 2.28 -5.22 -0.30
N LEU A 25 1.59 -6.08 0.46
CA LEU A 25 2.11 -6.65 1.70
C LEU A 25 3.38 -7.46 1.47
N GLN A 26 3.39 -8.29 0.44
CA GLN A 26 4.54 -9.11 0.05
C GLN A 26 5.76 -8.23 -0.24
N ILE A 27 5.60 -7.19 -1.07
CA ILE A 27 6.69 -6.27 -1.43
C ILE A 27 7.22 -5.56 -0.19
N ALA A 28 6.35 -4.94 0.62
CA ALA A 28 6.77 -4.23 1.81
C ALA A 28 7.50 -5.13 2.83
N ARG A 29 7.04 -6.38 3.01
CA ARG A 29 7.71 -7.36 3.88
C ARG A 29 9.07 -7.79 3.33
N GLN A 30 9.19 -8.02 2.01
CA GLN A 30 10.46 -8.37 1.38
C GLN A 30 11.50 -7.25 1.55
N GLU A 31 11.09 -5.98 1.43
CA GLU A 31 11.99 -4.85 1.64
C GLU A 31 12.39 -4.71 3.11
N TRP A 32 11.47 -4.91 4.05
CA TRP A 32 11.79 -4.94 5.48
C TRP A 32 12.74 -6.10 5.84
N GLU A 33 12.54 -7.28 5.28
CA GLU A 33 13.44 -8.42 5.43
C GLU A 33 14.82 -8.15 4.85
N PHE A 34 14.87 -7.53 3.66
CA PHE A 34 16.12 -7.12 3.02
C PHE A 34 16.91 -6.17 3.90
N PHE A 35 16.27 -5.18 4.56
CA PHE A 35 16.91 -4.24 5.48
C PHE A 35 17.22 -4.85 6.86
N GLY A 36 17.13 -6.19 7.03
CA GLY A 36 17.53 -6.85 8.27
C GLY A 36 16.48 -6.78 9.38
N LYS A 37 15.21 -6.56 9.02
CA LYS A 37 14.04 -6.63 9.92
C LYS A 37 14.05 -5.60 11.06
N GLN A 38 14.52 -4.36 10.79
CA GLN A 38 14.47 -3.31 11.80
C GLN A 38 13.05 -3.19 12.37
N THR A 39 12.94 -3.19 13.71
CA THR A 39 11.66 -3.18 14.40
C THR A 39 11.67 -2.16 15.54
N ILE A 40 10.55 -1.41 15.67
CA ILE A 40 10.30 -0.44 16.73
C ILE A 40 9.05 -0.90 17.51
N GLY A 41 9.19 -1.01 18.84
CA GLY A 41 8.09 -1.37 19.73
C GLY A 41 7.12 -0.22 19.98
N LYS A 42 6.02 -0.51 20.72
CA LYS A 42 5.00 0.49 21.12
C LYS A 42 5.55 1.64 21.96
N ASP A 43 6.68 1.46 22.59
CA ASP A 43 7.40 2.48 23.35
C ASP A 43 8.22 3.43 22.46
N GLY A 44 8.15 3.28 21.15
CA GLY A 44 8.87 4.08 20.17
C GLY A 44 10.37 3.75 20.06
N LYS A 45 10.85 2.71 20.73
CA LYS A 45 12.27 2.32 20.75
C LYS A 45 12.56 1.17 19.78
N VAL A 46 13.78 1.19 19.21
CA VAL A 46 14.27 0.10 18.39
C VAL A 46 14.45 -1.13 19.28
N SER A 47 13.69 -2.18 18.99
CA SER A 47 13.79 -3.49 19.63
C SER A 47 14.69 -4.46 18.84
N HIS A 48 14.81 -4.24 17.53
CA HIS A 48 15.71 -4.98 16.63
C HIS A 48 16.28 -4.01 15.60
N PRO A 49 17.61 -3.77 15.57
CA PRO A 49 18.24 -2.90 14.58
C PRO A 49 18.36 -3.61 13.23
N GLY A 50 18.26 -2.83 12.15
CA GLY A 50 18.51 -3.25 10.78
C GLY A 50 19.64 -2.49 10.13
N HIS A 51 19.79 -2.67 8.82
CA HIS A 51 20.75 -1.96 8.00
C HIS A 51 20.27 -0.53 7.71
N LYS A 52 21.24 0.36 7.45
CA LYS A 52 21.00 1.77 7.20
C LYS A 52 21.05 2.08 5.69
N GLU A 53 20.40 3.17 5.32
CA GLU A 53 20.35 3.64 3.93
C GLU A 53 21.73 3.86 3.30
N THR A 54 22.75 4.16 4.09
CA THR A 54 24.12 4.42 3.63
C THR A 54 25.00 3.16 3.54
N ASP A 55 24.56 2.03 4.10
CA ASP A 55 25.31 0.77 4.09
C ASP A 55 25.49 0.25 2.66
N GLU A 56 26.60 -0.48 2.42
CA GLU A 56 26.86 -1.06 1.11
C GLU A 56 25.81 -2.11 0.73
N GLY A 57 25.27 -1.99 -0.49
CA GLY A 57 24.11 -2.78 -0.97
C GLY A 57 22.77 -2.13 -0.66
N TYR A 58 22.65 -1.36 0.41
CA TYR A 58 21.40 -0.74 0.86
C TYR A 58 21.17 0.64 0.24
N TRP A 59 22.24 1.47 0.09
CA TRP A 59 22.10 2.73 -0.62
C TRP A 59 21.69 2.53 -2.09
N GLN A 60 22.15 1.46 -2.74
CA GLN A 60 21.73 1.10 -4.09
C GLN A 60 20.24 0.68 -4.09
N ARG A 61 19.78 -0.01 -3.03
CA ARG A 61 18.37 -0.41 -2.89
C ARG A 61 17.47 0.81 -2.73
N VAL A 62 17.84 1.79 -1.93
CA VAL A 62 17.14 3.09 -1.86
C VAL A 62 17.08 3.77 -3.23
N GLY A 63 18.17 3.66 -4.02
CA GLY A 63 18.19 4.14 -5.41
C GLY A 63 17.15 3.47 -6.33
N LEU A 64 16.73 2.22 -6.06
CA LEU A 64 15.64 1.59 -6.78
C LEU A 64 14.29 2.21 -6.41
N TYR A 65 14.07 2.57 -5.14
CA TYR A 65 12.83 3.26 -4.72
C TYR A 65 12.66 4.60 -5.41
N TRP A 66 13.73 5.38 -5.50
CA TRP A 66 13.74 6.65 -6.22
C TRP A 66 13.46 6.47 -7.72
N ARG A 67 14.21 5.59 -8.39
CA ARG A 67 14.05 5.38 -9.84
C ARG A 67 12.70 4.78 -10.20
N ASN A 68 12.33 3.69 -9.55
CA ASN A 68 11.14 2.93 -9.92
C ASN A 68 9.86 3.48 -9.27
N GLY A 69 9.96 4.15 -8.11
CA GLY A 69 8.83 4.76 -7.44
C GLY A 69 8.40 6.08 -8.09
N VAL A 70 9.36 7.00 -8.29
CA VAL A 70 9.09 8.40 -8.63
C VAL A 70 9.93 8.95 -9.78
N PHE A 71 10.73 8.10 -10.46
CA PHE A 71 11.58 8.45 -11.60
C PHE A 71 12.64 9.51 -11.32
N GLN A 72 13.21 9.49 -10.10
CA GLN A 72 14.32 10.35 -9.68
C GLN A 72 15.60 9.53 -9.47
N ASN A 73 16.77 10.17 -9.48
CA ASN A 73 18.07 9.50 -9.48
C ASN A 73 18.86 9.67 -8.17
N PHE A 74 18.16 9.86 -7.05
CA PHE A 74 18.77 9.82 -5.73
C PHE A 74 19.08 8.39 -5.28
N THR A 75 19.86 8.26 -4.24
CA THR A 75 20.27 7.00 -3.59
C THR A 75 20.22 7.15 -2.08
N GLY A 76 20.52 6.11 -1.32
CA GLY A 76 20.65 6.21 0.14
C GLY A 76 21.88 7.00 0.61
N LYS A 77 22.76 7.43 -0.29
CA LYS A 77 23.89 8.34 0.02
C LYS A 77 23.50 9.81 -0.05
N ASP A 78 22.35 10.13 -0.64
CA ASP A 78 21.77 11.48 -0.69
C ASP A 78 20.94 11.69 0.59
N THR A 79 21.63 11.77 1.75
CA THR A 79 21.01 11.72 3.08
C THR A 79 20.14 12.94 3.42
N ASP A 80 20.23 14.02 2.66
CA ASP A 80 19.36 15.19 2.77
C ASP A 80 17.99 14.96 2.08
N GLU A 81 17.86 13.87 1.30
CA GLU A 81 16.67 13.54 0.55
C GLU A 81 15.83 12.44 1.25
N ALA A 82 14.64 12.81 1.70
CA ALA A 82 13.74 11.89 2.42
C ALA A 82 13.05 10.89 1.48
N TRP A 83 13.48 9.66 1.44
CA TRP A 83 13.00 8.63 0.52
C TRP A 83 11.75 7.86 0.98
N SER A 84 11.11 8.24 2.09
CA SER A 84 9.95 7.50 2.62
C SER A 84 8.75 7.45 1.65
N ALA A 85 8.46 8.56 0.97
CA ALA A 85 7.38 8.61 -0.01
C ALA A 85 7.76 7.91 -1.34
N ALA A 86 9.03 7.98 -1.74
CA ALA A 86 9.56 7.22 -2.87
C ALA A 86 9.45 5.71 -2.63
N PHE A 87 9.75 5.23 -1.39
CA PHE A 87 9.52 3.84 -0.99
C PHE A 87 8.05 3.43 -1.12
N MET A 88 7.12 4.22 -0.58
CA MET A 88 5.70 3.91 -0.67
C MET A 88 5.24 3.90 -2.13
N SER A 89 5.68 4.87 -2.93
CA SER A 89 5.41 4.92 -4.37
C SER A 89 5.96 3.69 -5.10
N TYR A 90 7.16 3.23 -4.73
CA TYR A 90 7.75 1.99 -5.24
C TYR A 90 6.86 0.77 -4.91
N VAL A 91 6.46 0.59 -3.65
CA VAL A 91 5.59 -0.52 -3.22
C VAL A 91 4.29 -0.54 -4.03
N MET A 92 3.64 0.62 -4.19
CA MET A 92 2.37 0.74 -4.92
C MET A 92 2.54 0.49 -6.42
N ARG A 93 3.64 0.94 -7.02
CA ARG A 93 3.92 0.73 -8.44
C ARG A 93 4.22 -0.73 -8.74
N GLU A 94 5.08 -1.37 -7.95
CA GLU A 94 5.39 -2.79 -8.09
C GLU A 94 4.18 -3.70 -7.81
N ALA A 95 3.24 -3.23 -6.98
CA ALA A 95 1.96 -3.90 -6.77
C ALA A 95 0.97 -3.69 -7.94
N GLY A 96 1.29 -2.83 -8.92
CA GLY A 96 0.51 -2.66 -10.14
C GLY A 96 -0.68 -1.72 -10.01
N LEU A 97 -0.67 -0.75 -9.07
CA LEU A 97 -1.81 0.16 -8.86
C LEU A 97 -2.12 1.08 -10.05
N GLY A 98 -1.14 1.28 -10.97
CA GLY A 98 -1.33 2.09 -12.17
C GLY A 98 -1.81 3.51 -11.85
N GLY A 99 -2.75 4.04 -12.61
CA GLY A 99 -3.32 5.39 -12.40
C GLY A 99 -4.22 5.54 -11.18
N ARG A 100 -4.42 4.49 -10.37
CA ARG A 100 -5.26 4.52 -9.17
C ARG A 100 -4.56 5.11 -7.94
N PHE A 101 -3.26 5.41 -8.04
CA PHE A 101 -2.43 5.97 -6.98
C PHE A 101 -1.56 7.10 -7.52
N THR A 102 -1.47 8.22 -6.79
CA THR A 102 -0.59 9.35 -7.13
C THR A 102 0.83 9.09 -6.64
N TYR A 103 1.70 8.69 -7.55
CA TYR A 103 3.12 8.45 -7.23
C TYR A 103 3.86 9.76 -7.03
N SER A 104 4.50 9.92 -5.87
CA SER A 104 5.20 11.14 -5.51
C SER A 104 6.30 10.88 -4.48
N ASP A 105 7.27 11.74 -4.42
CA ASP A 105 8.27 11.91 -3.36
C ASP A 105 7.73 12.68 -2.14
N TRP A 106 6.47 13.15 -2.21
CA TRP A 106 5.73 13.76 -1.11
C TRP A 106 4.51 12.91 -0.74
N HIS A 107 4.45 12.47 0.52
CA HIS A 107 3.29 11.73 1.05
C HIS A 107 1.98 12.53 0.92
N ALA A 108 2.05 13.86 1.06
CA ALA A 108 0.91 14.75 0.96
C ALA A 108 0.07 14.53 -0.29
N HIS A 109 0.68 14.27 -1.45
CA HIS A 109 -0.03 14.17 -2.73
C HIS A 109 -1.00 12.99 -2.76
N TYR A 110 -0.57 11.79 -2.37
CA TYR A 110 -1.48 10.64 -2.35
C TYR A 110 -2.38 10.57 -1.11
N ILE A 111 -1.98 11.25 0.00
CA ILE A 111 -2.89 11.46 1.14
C ILE A 111 -4.06 12.34 0.68
N ASN A 112 -3.77 13.46 0.01
CA ASN A 112 -4.79 14.37 -0.52
C ASN A 112 -5.67 13.66 -1.54
N GLN A 113 -5.09 12.94 -2.51
CA GLN A 113 -5.84 12.12 -3.48
C GLN A 113 -6.85 11.20 -2.78
N ALA A 114 -6.44 10.50 -1.72
CA ALA A 114 -7.32 9.56 -1.02
C ALA A 114 -8.45 10.27 -0.25
N ILE A 115 -8.17 11.41 0.37
CA ILE A 115 -9.17 12.19 1.12
C ILE A 115 -10.17 12.82 0.15
N ASP A 116 -9.70 13.47 -0.90
CA ASP A 116 -10.53 14.12 -1.91
C ASP A 116 -11.31 13.08 -2.72
N GLY A 117 -10.67 11.99 -3.11
CA GLY A 117 -11.31 10.87 -3.82
C GLY A 117 -12.45 10.22 -3.03
N ARG A 118 -12.38 10.18 -1.69
CA ARG A 118 -13.53 9.78 -0.87
C ARG A 118 -14.65 10.79 -0.90
N ALA A 119 -14.33 12.08 -0.79
CA ALA A 119 -15.33 13.14 -0.81
C ALA A 119 -16.06 13.19 -2.17
N GLU A 120 -15.35 12.98 -3.26
CA GLU A 120 -15.85 12.94 -4.63
C GLU A 120 -16.43 11.57 -5.03
N GLN A 121 -16.26 10.54 -4.19
CA GLN A 121 -16.64 9.15 -4.48
C GLN A 121 -15.97 8.59 -5.76
N ASP A 122 -14.73 9.01 -6.04
CA ASP A 122 -13.99 8.57 -7.22
C ASP A 122 -13.72 7.06 -7.19
N PRO A 123 -14.30 6.26 -8.10
CA PRO A 123 -14.12 4.82 -8.13
C PRO A 123 -12.68 4.40 -8.51
N ASN A 124 -11.91 5.31 -9.11
CA ASN A 124 -10.56 5.03 -9.59
C ASN A 124 -9.50 5.16 -8.49
N CYS A 125 -9.80 5.77 -7.33
CA CYS A 125 -8.86 5.85 -6.22
C CYS A 125 -8.64 4.48 -5.58
N ALA A 126 -7.38 4.06 -5.43
CA ALA A 126 -7.01 2.83 -4.73
C ALA A 126 -7.26 2.92 -3.22
N PHE A 127 -7.29 4.12 -2.68
CA PHE A 127 -7.53 4.40 -1.26
C PHE A 127 -8.56 5.49 -1.09
N TYR A 128 -9.32 5.41 0.03
CA TYR A 128 -10.16 6.50 0.52
C TYR A 128 -9.67 6.97 1.89
N GLY A 129 -9.58 8.30 2.07
CA GLY A 129 -9.14 8.89 3.34
C GLY A 129 -10.25 8.96 4.39
N TYR A 130 -9.90 8.64 5.63
CA TYR A 130 -10.79 8.63 6.80
C TYR A 130 -10.12 9.35 7.97
N ARG A 131 -10.90 10.01 8.82
CA ARG A 131 -10.41 10.48 10.13
C ARG A 131 -10.13 9.28 11.03
N LEU A 132 -9.29 9.47 12.05
CA LEU A 132 -8.88 8.39 12.96
C LEU A 132 -10.06 7.70 13.66
N ASN A 133 -11.14 8.43 13.91
CA ASN A 133 -12.35 7.94 14.58
C ASN A 133 -13.43 7.42 13.61
N GLU A 134 -13.18 7.47 12.29
CA GLU A 134 -14.12 6.98 11.27
C GLU A 134 -13.78 5.56 10.79
N ARG A 135 -12.49 5.17 10.90
CA ARG A 135 -12.01 3.87 10.40
C ARG A 135 -10.95 3.28 11.32
N ALA A 136 -11.21 2.11 11.86
CA ALA A 136 -10.19 1.26 12.46
C ALA A 136 -9.29 0.72 11.33
N PRO A 137 -7.94 0.88 11.43
CA PRO A 137 -7.03 0.41 10.40
C PRO A 137 -7.16 -1.09 10.14
N GLN A 138 -7.15 -1.48 8.87
CA GLN A 138 -7.18 -2.86 8.42
C GLN A 138 -5.87 -3.20 7.69
N VAL A 139 -5.57 -4.49 7.55
CA VAL A 139 -4.41 -4.95 6.75
C VAL A 139 -4.54 -4.41 5.32
N GLY A 140 -3.48 -3.76 4.84
CA GLY A 140 -3.43 -3.10 3.53
C GLY A 140 -3.83 -1.63 3.54
N ASP A 141 -4.35 -1.08 4.66
CA ASP A 141 -4.57 0.37 4.80
C ASP A 141 -3.22 1.10 5.01
N LEU A 142 -3.21 2.43 4.77
CA LEU A 142 -2.10 3.29 5.16
C LEU A 142 -2.51 4.13 6.38
N VAL A 143 -1.61 4.31 7.36
CA VAL A 143 -1.77 5.24 8.46
C VAL A 143 -0.84 6.42 8.29
N CYS A 144 -1.35 7.64 8.52
CA CYS A 144 -0.68 8.88 8.14
C CYS A 144 -0.48 9.80 9.34
N TYR A 145 0.77 10.33 9.49
CA TYR A 145 1.05 11.37 10.47
C TYR A 145 1.68 12.61 9.85
N ARG A 146 1.41 13.77 10.47
CA ARG A 146 1.98 15.06 10.10
C ARG A 146 3.32 15.29 10.77
N ARG A 147 4.19 16.03 10.10
CA ARG A 147 5.48 16.53 10.61
C ARG A 147 5.53 18.05 10.69
N ALA A 148 4.41 18.73 10.44
CA ALA A 148 4.26 20.18 10.55
C ALA A 148 3.03 20.54 11.38
N GLU A 149 3.09 21.68 12.09
CA GLU A 149 1.97 22.22 12.84
C GLU A 149 0.84 22.68 11.91
N GLY A 150 -0.40 22.68 12.43
CA GLY A 150 -1.58 23.15 11.71
C GLY A 150 -2.13 22.20 10.64
N ILE A 151 -1.43 21.10 10.30
CA ILE A 151 -1.92 20.09 9.37
C ILE A 151 -2.90 19.15 10.07
N SER A 152 -4.04 18.92 9.42
CA SER A 152 -5.08 17.99 9.86
C SER A 152 -5.80 17.37 8.66
N PHE A 153 -6.73 16.46 8.92
CA PHE A 153 -7.59 15.89 7.88
C PHE A 153 -8.37 16.97 7.10
N ASP A 154 -8.82 18.02 7.80
CA ASP A 154 -9.66 19.09 7.25
C ASP A 154 -8.86 20.34 6.82
N ASN A 155 -7.63 20.49 7.28
CA ASN A 155 -6.75 21.61 6.98
C ASN A 155 -5.40 21.11 6.44
N ARG A 156 -5.30 21.00 5.12
CA ARG A 156 -4.10 20.52 4.45
C ARG A 156 -3.88 21.27 3.13
N PRO A 157 -2.70 21.86 2.91
CA PRO A 157 -2.33 22.41 1.60
C PRO A 157 -2.04 21.29 0.60
N GLU A 158 -1.67 21.63 -0.62
CA GLU A 158 -1.26 20.66 -1.65
C GLU A 158 -0.03 19.85 -1.20
N THR A 159 0.94 20.51 -0.56
CA THR A 159 2.20 19.88 -0.12
C THR A 159 2.49 20.25 1.34
N TYR A 160 2.83 19.26 2.14
CA TYR A 160 3.21 19.40 3.56
C TYR A 160 4.07 18.23 4.04
N PRO A 161 4.97 18.45 5.01
CA PRO A 161 5.75 17.38 5.63
C PRO A 161 4.84 16.38 6.35
N SER A 162 4.89 15.14 5.92
CA SER A 162 4.09 14.04 6.46
C SER A 162 4.78 12.70 6.27
N HIS A 163 4.15 11.63 6.75
CA HIS A 163 4.62 10.28 6.56
C HIS A 163 3.44 9.31 6.48
N THR A 164 3.65 8.17 5.81
CA THR A 164 2.68 7.07 5.80
C THR A 164 3.38 5.74 6.00
N ASP A 165 2.69 4.84 6.71
CA ASP A 165 3.10 3.46 6.90
C ASP A 165 1.99 2.51 6.41
N LEU A 166 2.36 1.38 5.81
CA LEU A 166 1.45 0.33 5.36
C LEU A 166 1.12 -0.62 6.52
N VAL A 167 -0.15 -0.80 6.83
CA VAL A 167 -0.62 -1.77 7.84
C VAL A 167 -0.43 -3.19 7.33
N VAL A 168 0.38 -3.98 8.03
CA VAL A 168 0.74 -5.36 7.63
C VAL A 168 0.18 -6.44 8.56
N ALA A 169 -0.24 -6.07 9.77
CA ALA A 169 -0.95 -6.96 10.69
C ALA A 169 -1.87 -6.16 11.62
N VAL A 170 -2.96 -6.80 12.05
CA VAL A 170 -3.91 -6.25 13.04
C VAL A 170 -4.13 -7.32 14.10
N ARG A 171 -3.99 -6.93 15.37
CA ARG A 171 -4.21 -7.78 16.55
C ARG A 171 -5.01 -6.99 17.61
N PRO A 172 -5.66 -7.63 18.58
CA PRO A 172 -6.30 -6.90 19.66
C PRO A 172 -5.35 -5.95 20.39
N GLY A 173 -5.64 -4.65 20.38
CA GLY A 173 -4.85 -3.60 21.04
C GLY A 173 -3.60 -3.12 20.29
N GLU A 174 -3.34 -3.61 19.07
CA GLU A 174 -2.17 -3.21 18.31
C GLU A 174 -2.24 -3.53 16.82
N ILE A 175 -1.48 -2.77 16.02
CA ILE A 175 -1.22 -3.05 14.62
C ILE A 175 0.28 -3.03 14.34
N ASP A 176 0.75 -3.82 13.35
CA ASP A 176 2.09 -3.63 12.79
C ASP A 176 2.00 -2.90 11.46
N VAL A 177 2.92 -1.97 11.27
CA VAL A 177 3.02 -1.17 10.07
C VAL A 177 4.45 -1.16 9.53
N ILE A 178 4.62 -1.07 8.21
CA ILE A 178 5.94 -0.94 7.57
C ILE A 178 6.03 0.40 6.85
N GLY A 179 7.14 1.13 7.10
CA GLY A 179 7.49 2.38 6.43
C GLY A 179 8.95 2.43 5.99
N GLY A 180 9.21 3.19 4.92
CA GLY A 180 10.56 3.50 4.46
C GLY A 180 11.12 4.76 5.13
N ASN A 181 12.43 4.87 5.21
CA ASN A 181 13.16 5.99 5.85
C ASN A 181 12.71 6.27 7.30
N VAL A 182 12.43 5.19 8.03
CA VAL A 182 12.17 5.26 9.47
C VAL A 182 13.47 4.91 10.19
N GLN A 183 14.13 5.92 10.78
CA GLN A 183 15.48 5.81 11.29
C GLN A 183 16.44 5.20 10.24
N ASP A 184 16.44 5.78 9.04
CA ASP A 184 17.33 5.48 7.92
C ASP A 184 17.23 4.01 7.42
N SER A 185 16.07 3.37 7.57
CA SER A 185 15.83 1.96 7.23
C SER A 185 14.40 1.73 6.74
N VAL A 186 14.14 0.55 6.17
CA VAL A 186 12.78 0.02 6.08
C VAL A 186 12.44 -0.64 7.41
N THR A 187 11.45 -0.11 8.11
CA THR A 187 11.18 -0.44 9.51
C THR A 187 9.75 -0.90 9.72
N MET A 188 9.59 -1.97 10.50
CA MET A 188 8.30 -2.36 11.06
C MET A 188 8.12 -1.67 12.42
N LYS A 189 6.94 -1.06 12.63
CA LYS A 189 6.55 -0.46 13.91
C LYS A 189 5.29 -1.16 14.44
N THR A 190 5.25 -1.38 15.75
CA THR A 190 4.02 -1.80 16.44
C THR A 190 3.37 -0.55 17.06
N LEU A 191 2.13 -0.26 16.66
CA LEU A 191 1.35 0.89 17.11
C LEU A 191 0.18 0.42 17.97
N ALA A 192 -0.15 1.18 19.01
CA ALA A 192 -1.29 0.90 19.88
C ALA A 192 -2.62 1.21 19.18
N THR A 193 -3.64 0.39 19.46
CA THR A 193 -5.05 0.67 19.12
C THR A 193 -5.91 0.62 20.39
N ASP A 194 -7.05 1.33 20.36
CA ASP A 194 -8.04 1.27 21.45
C ASP A 194 -8.86 -0.03 21.40
N ALA A 195 -9.79 -0.16 22.36
CA ALA A 195 -10.66 -1.34 22.47
C ALA A 195 -11.61 -1.53 21.27
N LYS A 196 -11.82 -0.48 20.45
CA LYS A 196 -12.61 -0.53 19.20
C LYS A 196 -11.74 -0.74 17.97
N GLY A 197 -10.41 -0.84 18.14
CA GLY A 197 -9.43 -1.00 17.08
C GLY A 197 -9.00 0.30 16.40
N TYR A 198 -9.46 1.48 16.84
CA TYR A 198 -8.97 2.75 16.30
C TYR A 198 -7.54 3.01 16.73
N LEU A 199 -6.77 3.69 15.85
CA LEU A 199 -5.39 4.06 16.15
C LEU A 199 -5.32 4.97 17.37
N ALA A 200 -4.57 4.53 18.41
CA ALA A 200 -4.42 5.20 19.70
C ALA A 200 -2.94 5.41 20.07
N ASP A 201 -2.02 5.17 19.14
CA ASP A 201 -0.59 5.44 19.32
C ASP A 201 -0.34 6.94 19.49
N THR A 202 0.52 7.30 20.44
CA THR A 202 0.85 8.70 20.77
C THR A 202 2.28 9.10 20.39
N ASN A 203 3.03 8.20 19.78
CA ASN A 203 4.42 8.46 19.39
C ASN A 203 4.52 9.42 18.19
N GLN A 204 3.43 9.61 17.44
CA GLN A 204 3.36 10.50 16.29
C GLN A 204 2.06 11.31 16.28
N HIS A 205 2.02 12.37 15.48
CA HIS A 205 0.81 13.17 15.26
C HIS A 205 -0.05 12.59 14.14
N TRP A 206 -0.65 11.44 14.40
CA TRP A 206 -1.55 10.77 13.47
C TRP A 206 -2.76 11.65 13.13
N PHE A 207 -3.23 11.61 11.87
CA PHE A 207 -4.38 12.43 11.46
C PHE A 207 -5.31 11.77 10.43
N ALA A 208 -4.87 10.70 9.74
CA ALA A 208 -5.68 10.02 8.74
C ALA A 208 -5.38 8.52 8.65
N VAL A 209 -6.39 7.76 8.23
CA VAL A 209 -6.28 6.38 7.75
C VAL A 209 -6.72 6.36 6.29
N LEU A 210 -5.89 5.84 5.38
CA LEU A 210 -6.27 5.64 3.99
C LEU A 210 -6.73 4.19 3.81
N GLY A 211 -8.05 4.02 3.73
CA GLY A 211 -8.69 2.72 3.59
C GLY A 211 -8.46 2.14 2.21
N ASN A 212 -7.89 0.96 2.15
CA ASN A 212 -7.64 0.21 0.93
C ASN A 212 -8.95 -0.20 0.26
N ARG A 213 -9.03 -0.02 -1.06
CA ARG A 213 -10.17 -0.36 -1.91
C ARG A 213 -9.82 -1.36 -3.01
N LEU A 214 -8.61 -1.94 -2.96
CA LEU A 214 -8.23 -2.98 -3.90
C LEU A 214 -9.05 -4.24 -3.63
N VAL A 215 -9.47 -4.90 -4.70
CA VAL A 215 -10.23 -6.14 -4.60
C VAL A 215 -9.34 -7.22 -4.01
N ASP A 216 -9.80 -7.87 -2.95
CA ASP A 216 -9.23 -9.15 -2.53
C ASP A 216 -9.85 -10.24 -3.43
N PRO A 217 -9.07 -10.89 -4.31
CA PRO A 217 -9.60 -11.92 -5.19
C PRO A 217 -10.23 -13.11 -4.44
N ARG A 218 -9.89 -13.30 -3.15
CA ARG A 218 -10.50 -14.33 -2.29
C ARG A 218 -11.92 -13.98 -1.85
N LEU A 219 -12.31 -12.70 -1.89
CA LEU A 219 -13.62 -12.18 -1.52
C LEU A 219 -14.55 -12.02 -2.73
N VAL A 220 -14.06 -12.17 -3.95
CA VAL A 220 -14.88 -12.21 -5.15
C VAL A 220 -15.53 -13.60 -5.23
N HIS A 221 -16.61 -13.80 -4.50
CA HIS A 221 -17.51 -14.91 -4.77
C HIS A 221 -18.10 -14.67 -6.15
N HIS A 222 -17.66 -15.43 -7.15
CA HIS A 222 -18.37 -15.53 -8.42
C HIS A 222 -19.83 -15.84 -8.12
N PRO A 223 -20.79 -15.00 -8.51
CA PRO A 223 -22.17 -15.46 -8.60
C PRO A 223 -22.13 -16.61 -9.61
N SER A 224 -22.39 -17.82 -9.14
CA SER A 224 -22.61 -18.98 -10.01
C SER A 224 -23.69 -18.58 -11.01
N CYS A 225 -23.32 -18.40 -12.28
CA CYS A 225 -24.27 -18.36 -13.37
C CYS A 225 -24.97 -19.70 -13.40
N ILE A 226 -26.08 -19.84 -12.67
CA ILE A 226 -27.03 -20.90 -12.88
C ILE A 226 -27.73 -20.55 -14.20
N LEU A 227 -27.18 -21.01 -15.32
CA LEU A 227 -27.88 -21.13 -16.56
C LEU A 227 -28.99 -22.19 -16.34
N ALA A 228 -30.15 -21.73 -15.91
CA ALA A 228 -31.37 -22.53 -15.98
C ALA A 228 -31.68 -22.74 -17.47
N SER A 229 -31.16 -23.84 -18.00
CA SER A 229 -31.62 -24.37 -19.28
C SER A 229 -33.07 -24.87 -19.11
N THR A 230 -34.03 -24.01 -19.38
CA THR A 230 -35.43 -24.42 -19.57
C THR A 230 -35.52 -25.19 -20.90
N PHE A 231 -35.30 -26.50 -20.83
CA PHE A 231 -35.76 -27.40 -21.89
C PHE A 231 -37.28 -27.43 -21.85
N ARG A 232 -37.95 -26.83 -22.83
CA ARG A 232 -39.34 -27.10 -23.15
C ARG A 232 -39.40 -28.36 -24.05
N PRO A 233 -40.12 -29.42 -23.68
CA PRO A 233 -40.39 -30.50 -24.60
C PRO A 233 -41.42 -30.04 -25.63
N LEU A 234 -41.09 -30.16 -26.90
CA LEU A 234 -42.04 -30.04 -27.99
C LEU A 234 -42.92 -31.29 -27.96
N SER A 235 -44.17 -31.11 -27.56
CA SER A 235 -45.23 -32.11 -27.74
C SER A 235 -45.63 -32.15 -29.23
N GLY A 236 -45.50 -33.33 -29.83
CA GLY A 236 -45.92 -33.57 -31.20
C GLY A 236 -47.46 -33.61 -31.40
N ARG A 237 -47.84 -33.21 -32.57
CA ARG A 237 -48.90 -33.86 -33.39
C ARG A 237 -48.53 -33.69 -34.86
#